data_a53d78417dcba3caef06b5117f0b7300
#
_entry.id   a53d78417dcba3caef06b5117f0b7300
#
_cell.length_a   1.000
_cell.length_b   1.000
_cell.length_c   1.000
_cell.angle_alpha   90.00
_cell.angle_beta   90.00
_cell.angle_gamma   90.00
#
_symmetry.space_group_name_H-M   'P 1'
#
loop_
_entity.id
_entity.type
_entity.pdbx_description
1 polymer ?
#
loop_
_entity_poly.entity_id
_entity_poly.type
_entity_poly.pdbx_seq_one_letter_code
_entity_poly.pdbx_strand_id
1 'polypeptide(L)' 'MKRITINAYQYGLVFKNGVYQHILKEGRYWLFSNKTAEVYEIT' A
#
# COMPACT_ATOMS: atom_id res chain seq x y z
N MET A 1 7.61 11.90 0.42
CA MET A 1 6.45 11.31 1.10
C MET A 1 5.25 11.33 0.17
N LYS A 2 4.50 10.25 0.14
CA LYS A 2 3.42 10.08 -0.81
C LYS A 2 2.19 9.55 -0.09
N ARG A 3 1.02 10.04 -0.49
CA ARG A 3 -0.24 9.57 0.09
C ARG A 3 -0.86 8.53 -0.84
N ILE A 4 -1.38 7.46 -0.24
CA ILE A 4 -2.05 6.41 -0.98
C ILE A 4 -3.43 6.15 -0.37
N THR A 5 -4.40 5.88 -1.23
CA THR A 5 -5.78 5.58 -0.81
C THR A 5 -6.13 4.18 -1.27
N ILE A 6 -6.62 3.37 -0.35
CA ILE A 6 -7.07 2.01 -0.63
C ILE A 6 -8.60 2.00 -0.50
N ASN A 7 -9.28 1.64 -1.57
CA ASN A 7 -10.75 1.60 -1.60
C ASN A 7 -11.28 0.29 -1.03
N ALA A 8 -12.61 0.23 -0.87
CA ALA A 8 -13.27 -0.88 -0.18
C ALA A 8 -12.99 -2.25 -0.79
N TYR A 9 -12.80 -2.31 -2.10
CA TYR A 9 -12.58 -3.59 -2.80
C TYR A 9 -11.14 -3.75 -3.25
N GLN A 10 -10.23 -3.12 -2.51
CA GLN A 10 -8.82 -3.14 -2.83
C GLN A 10 -7.99 -3.49 -1.61
N TYR A 11 -6.75 -3.89 -1.86
CA TYR A 11 -5.75 -4.04 -0.81
C TYR A 11 -4.41 -3.57 -1.36
N GLY A 12 -3.54 -3.16 -0.47
CA GLY A 12 -2.22 -2.71 -0.87
C GLY A 12 -1.13 -3.54 -0.20
N LEU A 13 -0.08 -3.83 -0.95
CA LEU A 13 1.10 -4.51 -0.40
C LEU A 13 2.22 -3.50 -0.30
N VAL A 14 2.80 -3.38 0.87
CA VAL A 14 3.88 -2.43 1.13
C VAL A 14 5.22 -3.14 1.10
N PHE A 15 6.12 -2.60 0.31
CA PHE A 15 7.49 -3.10 0.18
C PHE A 15 8.47 -2.04 0.61
N LYS A 16 9.53 -2.45 1.25
CA LYS A 16 10.65 -1.57 1.61
C LYS A 16 11.92 -2.19 1.07
N ASN A 17 12.58 -1.46 0.17
CA ASN A 17 13.82 -1.94 -0.48
C ASN A 17 13.59 -3.30 -1.17
N GLY A 18 12.40 -3.48 -1.76
CA GLY A 18 12.08 -4.71 -2.46
C GLY A 18 11.63 -5.85 -1.56
N VAL A 19 11.51 -5.60 -0.26
CA VAL A 19 11.12 -6.62 0.71
C VAL A 19 9.72 -6.32 1.22
N TYR A 20 8.86 -7.32 1.18
CA TYR A 20 7.48 -7.19 1.68
C TYR A 20 7.47 -6.87 3.17
N GLN A 21 6.66 -5.89 3.55
CA GLN A 21 6.52 -5.49 4.95
C GLN A 21 5.17 -5.89 5.53
N HIS A 22 4.10 -5.40 4.92
CA HIS A 22 2.77 -5.70 5.45
C HIS A 22 1.72 -5.35 4.40
N ILE A 23 0.49 -5.79 4.67
CA ILE A 23 -0.64 -5.52 3.80
C ILE A 23 -1.44 -4.33 4.35
N LEU A 24 -1.97 -3.51 3.46
CA LEU A 24 -2.83 -2.39 3.81
C LEU A 24 -4.26 -2.73 3.42
N LYS A 25 -5.17 -2.47 4.35
CA LYS A 25 -6.60 -2.62 4.10
C LYS A 25 -7.17 -1.27 3.66
N GLU A 26 -8.49 -1.21 3.52
CA GLU A 26 -9.17 0.02 3.15
C GLU A 26 -8.78 1.18 4.06
N GLY A 27 -8.50 2.33 3.46
CA GLY A 27 -8.16 3.52 4.21
C GLY A 27 -7.16 4.39 3.47
N ARG A 28 -6.68 5.43 4.16
CA ARG A 28 -5.68 6.34 3.62
C ARG A 28 -4.41 6.22 4.42
N TYR A 29 -3.28 6.20 3.70
CA TYR A 29 -1.98 5.96 4.31
C TYR A 29 -0.94 6.89 3.72
N TRP A 30 0.15 7.08 4.45
CA TRP A 30 1.31 7.83 3.97
C TRP A 30 2.45 6.86 3.71
N LEU A 31 3.15 7.08 2.59
CA LEU A 31 4.33 6.28 2.25
C LEU A 31 5.56 7.17 2.28
N PHE A 32 6.60 6.69 2.90
CA PHE A 32 7.88 7.37 2.90
C PHE A 32 8.67 7.02 1.65
N SER A 33 9.69 7.82 1.34
CA SER A 33 10.41 7.71 0.07
C SER A 33 11.07 6.35 -0.14
N ASN A 34 11.38 5.63 0.92
CA ASN A 34 12.03 4.32 0.81
C ASN A 34 11.03 3.16 0.77
N LYS A 35 9.74 3.46 0.70
CA LYS A 35 8.70 2.44 0.66
C LYS A 35 7.92 2.52 -0.63
N THR A 36 7.47 1.36 -1.09
CA THR A 36 6.65 1.25 -2.30
C THR A 36 5.38 0.48 -1.94
N ALA A 37 4.27 0.88 -2.51
CA ALA A 37 3.01 0.18 -2.29
C ALA A 37 2.40 -0.17 -3.64
N GLU A 38 1.82 -1.35 -3.72
CA GLU A 38 1.09 -1.78 -4.91
C GLU A 38 -0.33 -2.10 -4.51
N VAL A 39 -1.29 -1.60 -5.27
CA VAL A 39 -2.70 -1.75 -4.98
C VAL A 39 -3.30 -2.76 -5.94
N TYR A 40 -4.06 -3.71 -5.39
CA TYR A 40 -4.73 -4.74 -6.16
C TYR A 40 -6.20 -4.74 -5.83
N GLU A 41 -7.02 -5.19 -6.76
CA GLU A 41 -8.45 -5.30 -6.53
C GLU A 41 -8.80 -6.71 -6.05
N ILE A 42 -9.76 -6.75 -5.13
CA ILE A 42 -10.30 -8.02 -4.64
C ILE A 42 -11.46 -8.39 -5.56
N THR A 43 -11.36 -9.55 -6.18
CA THR A 43 -12.42 -10.05 -7.06
C THR A 43 -13.12 -11.25 -6.48
#